data_2e883e624d7e0e8ae623e094501ae9d1
#
_entry.id   2e883e624d7e0e8ae623e094501ae9d1
#
_cell.length_a   1.000
_cell.length_b   1.000
_cell.length_c   1.000
_cell.angle_alpha   90.00
_cell.angle_beta   90.00
_cell.angle_gamma   90.00
#
_symmetry.space_group_name_H-M   'P 1'
#
loop_
_entity.id
_entity.type
_entity.pdbx_description
1 polymer ?
#
loop_
_entity_poly.entity_id
_entity_poly.type
_entity_poly.pdbx_seq_one_letter_code
_entity_poly.pdbx_strand_id
1 'polypeptide(L)'
;TPRMTAMANIVLFRLLNRDLFGNFNELYRTITRTPGPVVLHFHVLHSYWLNLKSVVRFCEKVKNHKPDVTLVWTLHDHWSVTGRCAFTDGCEGWKTGCQKCPTLNNYPPVKIDRAHQLVAGKRQLFREMLALGCQFISPSQHVADAFNSLYGPGRCRIINNGIDMATEAILADLPPVRETQGKPKIAVVAHDLRY
;
A
#
# COMPACT_ATOMS: atom_id res chain seq x y z
N THR A 1 5.79 11.83 22.24
CA THR A 1 6.82 11.83 21.17
C THR A 1 6.38 10.89 20.03
N PRO A 2 6.79 11.11 18.76
CA PRO A 2 6.43 10.24 17.65
C PRO A 2 6.76 8.75 17.86
N ARG A 3 7.84 8.46 18.58
CA ARG A 3 8.24 7.08 18.94
C ARG A 3 7.24 6.39 19.88
N MET A 4 6.75 7.10 20.89
CA MET A 4 5.75 6.53 21.82
C MET A 4 4.43 6.23 21.11
N THR A 5 3.99 7.11 20.21
CA THR A 5 2.79 6.89 19.39
C THR A 5 2.96 5.67 18.49
N ALA A 6 4.12 5.50 17.86
CA ALA A 6 4.42 4.34 17.03
C ALA A 6 4.41 3.04 17.85
N MET A 7 5.04 3.03 19.03
CA MET A 7 5.04 1.87 19.93
C MET A 7 3.62 1.52 20.41
N ALA A 8 2.83 2.53 20.78
CA ALA A 8 1.44 2.31 21.18
C ALA A 8 0.62 1.73 20.03
N ASN A 9 0.79 2.23 18.80
CA ASN A 9 0.14 1.67 17.62
C ASN A 9 0.57 0.22 17.35
N ILE A 10 1.85 -0.13 17.50
CA ILE A 10 2.32 -1.51 17.35
C ILE A 10 1.62 -2.44 18.32
N VAL A 11 1.56 -2.08 19.61
CA VAL A 11 0.91 -2.88 20.65
C VAL A 11 -0.59 -3.01 20.36
N LEU A 12 -1.26 -1.91 20.10
CA LEU A 12 -2.70 -1.88 19.82
C LEU A 12 -3.04 -2.64 18.54
N PHE A 13 -2.24 -2.52 17.49
CA PHE A 13 -2.45 -3.28 16.28
C PHE A 13 -2.31 -4.79 16.52
N ARG A 14 -1.25 -5.23 17.21
CA ARG A 14 -1.03 -6.65 17.51
C ARG A 14 -2.13 -7.25 18.40
N LEU A 15 -2.63 -6.48 19.36
CA LEU A 15 -3.67 -6.95 20.29
C LEU A 15 -5.07 -6.79 19.72
N LEU A 16 -5.38 -5.65 19.11
CA LEU A 16 -6.72 -5.26 18.70
C LEU A 16 -6.90 -5.19 17.19
N ASN A 17 -5.83 -5.36 16.42
CA ASN A 17 -5.80 -5.15 14.98
C ASN A 17 -6.36 -3.76 14.58
N ARG A 18 -5.92 -2.72 15.29
CA ARG A 18 -6.34 -1.33 15.06
C ARG A 18 -5.17 -0.37 15.16
N ASP A 19 -5.10 0.54 14.19
CA ASP A 19 -4.25 1.73 14.24
C ASP A 19 -5.12 2.91 14.72
N LEU A 20 -4.76 3.53 15.84
CA LEU A 20 -5.60 4.57 16.45
C LEU A 20 -5.09 5.99 16.25
N PHE A 21 -3.79 6.16 15.99
CA PHE A 21 -3.17 7.46 16.00
C PHE A 21 -2.73 7.90 14.59
N GLY A 22 -2.96 9.16 14.29
CA GLY A 22 -2.46 9.85 13.11
C GLY A 22 -2.58 11.36 13.32
N ASN A 23 -1.49 12.08 13.15
CA ASN A 23 -1.46 13.53 13.23
C ASN A 23 -0.88 14.13 11.95
N PHE A 24 -1.70 14.87 11.21
CA PHE A 24 -1.35 15.49 9.94
C PHE A 24 -1.29 17.02 10.00
N ASN A 25 -1.31 17.63 11.20
CA ASN A 25 -1.44 19.07 11.34
C ASN A 25 -0.26 19.84 10.73
N GLU A 26 0.95 19.34 10.90
CA GLU A 26 2.15 19.97 10.33
C GLU A 26 2.14 19.84 8.79
N LEU A 27 1.90 18.63 8.27
CA LEU A 27 1.77 18.38 6.84
C LEU A 27 0.66 19.23 6.21
N TYR A 28 -0.49 19.34 6.87
CA TYR A 28 -1.59 20.21 6.43
C TYR A 28 -1.14 21.66 6.31
N ARG A 29 -0.47 22.20 7.33
CA ARG A 29 0.04 23.58 7.29
C ARG A 29 1.05 23.80 6.18
N THR A 30 1.93 22.84 5.96
CA THR A 30 2.92 22.90 4.88
C THR A 30 2.23 22.96 3.53
N ILE A 31 1.30 22.04 3.26
CA ILE A 31 0.57 21.98 1.98
C ILE A 31 -0.20 23.24 1.71
N THR A 32 -0.94 23.74 2.69
CA THR A 32 -1.81 24.90 2.52
C THR A 32 -1.04 26.21 2.35
N ARG A 33 0.22 26.28 2.80
CA ARG A 33 1.11 27.42 2.63
C ARG A 33 1.98 27.33 1.38
N THR A 34 2.11 26.16 0.78
CA THR A 34 2.92 25.97 -0.44
C THR A 34 2.21 26.61 -1.64
N PRO A 35 2.83 27.59 -2.32
CA PRO A 35 2.24 28.18 -3.50
C PRO A 35 2.27 27.20 -4.68
N GLY A 36 1.33 27.36 -5.63
CA GLY A 36 1.25 26.54 -6.83
C GLY A 36 0.72 25.13 -6.62
N PRO A 37 0.79 24.28 -7.63
CA PRO A 37 0.26 22.92 -7.58
C PRO A 37 1.06 22.03 -6.61
N VAL A 38 0.35 21.17 -5.89
CA VAL A 38 0.93 20.21 -4.95
C VAL A 38 0.47 18.80 -5.31
N VAL A 39 1.39 17.85 -5.28
CA VAL A 39 1.10 16.42 -5.40
C VAL A 39 1.35 15.75 -4.07
N LEU A 40 0.32 15.10 -3.52
CA LEU A 40 0.44 14.20 -2.38
C LEU A 40 0.56 12.77 -2.88
N HIS A 41 1.76 12.22 -2.81
CA HIS A 41 2.04 10.87 -3.25
C HIS A 41 2.20 9.94 -2.05
N PHE A 42 1.26 9.01 -1.91
CA PHE A 42 1.26 8.04 -0.84
C PHE A 42 1.92 6.73 -1.28
N HIS A 43 2.73 6.18 -0.38
CA HIS A 43 3.30 4.84 -0.46
C HIS A 43 3.01 4.14 0.86
N VAL A 44 3.01 2.83 0.92
CA VAL A 44 2.94 1.95 2.10
C VAL A 44 2.42 2.64 3.38
N LEU A 45 1.11 2.88 3.48
CA LEU A 45 0.48 3.54 4.64
C LEU A 45 0.01 2.54 5.72
N HIS A 46 0.37 1.29 5.61
CA HIS A 46 0.05 0.26 6.58
C HIS A 46 1.20 0.03 7.58
N SER A 47 1.02 -0.91 8.49
CA SER A 47 2.04 -1.37 9.44
C SER A 47 2.31 -0.42 10.60
N TYR A 48 1.27 -0.21 11.42
CA TYR A 48 1.37 0.30 12.78
C TYR A 48 1.53 1.81 12.98
N TRP A 49 1.54 2.62 11.94
CA TRP A 49 1.87 4.03 12.12
C TRP A 49 0.76 5.03 11.72
N LEU A 50 -0.20 4.62 10.91
CA LEU A 50 -1.29 5.48 10.47
C LEU A 50 -2.65 4.80 10.49
N ASN A 51 -3.67 5.53 10.90
CA ASN A 51 -5.06 5.15 10.77
C ASN A 51 -5.61 5.60 9.41
N LEU A 52 -6.08 4.68 8.57
CA LEU A 52 -6.57 4.98 7.22
C LEU A 52 -7.72 5.99 7.21
N LYS A 53 -8.63 5.95 8.20
CA LYS A 53 -9.71 6.93 8.33
C LYS A 53 -9.18 8.34 8.57
N SER A 54 -8.07 8.46 9.31
CA SER A 54 -7.41 9.75 9.51
C SER A 54 -6.75 10.26 8.23
N VAL A 55 -6.23 9.38 7.39
CA VAL A 55 -5.68 9.72 6.06
C VAL A 55 -6.78 10.29 5.16
N VAL A 56 -7.92 9.60 5.07
CA VAL A 56 -9.05 10.04 4.24
C VAL A 56 -9.54 11.42 4.69
N ARG A 57 -9.80 11.61 5.98
CA ARG A 57 -10.21 12.91 6.55
C ARG A 57 -9.19 14.02 6.28
N PHE A 58 -7.91 13.68 6.35
CA PHE A 58 -6.84 14.62 6.03
C PHE A 58 -6.91 15.04 4.56
N CYS A 59 -7.08 14.07 3.63
CA CYS A 59 -7.21 14.35 2.20
C CYS A 59 -8.45 15.19 1.89
N GLU A 60 -9.60 14.90 2.52
CA GLU A 60 -10.81 15.70 2.42
C GLU A 60 -10.55 17.16 2.86
N LYS A 61 -9.93 17.33 4.03
CA LYS A 61 -9.61 18.66 4.57
C LYS A 61 -8.66 19.42 3.65
N VAL A 62 -7.65 18.74 3.08
CA VAL A 62 -6.71 19.34 2.12
C VAL A 62 -7.44 19.77 0.85
N LYS A 63 -8.23 18.88 0.26
CA LYS A 63 -9.00 19.15 -0.97
C LYS A 63 -9.99 20.31 -0.81
N ASN A 64 -10.64 20.43 0.35
CA ASN A 64 -11.55 21.54 0.65
C ASN A 64 -10.84 22.88 0.73
N HIS A 65 -9.58 22.90 1.19
CA HIS A 65 -8.81 24.14 1.31
C HIS A 65 -8.01 24.47 0.03
N LYS A 66 -7.49 23.44 -0.65
CA LYS A 66 -6.65 23.52 -1.85
C LYS A 66 -7.13 22.49 -2.89
N PRO A 67 -8.19 22.81 -3.67
CA PRO A 67 -8.83 21.86 -4.60
C PRO A 67 -7.92 21.33 -5.70
N ASP A 68 -6.90 22.09 -6.07
CA ASP A 68 -5.91 21.77 -7.09
C ASP A 68 -4.85 20.74 -6.65
N VAL A 69 -4.85 20.32 -5.38
CA VAL A 69 -3.96 19.24 -4.92
C VAL A 69 -4.26 17.94 -5.68
N THR A 70 -3.24 17.35 -6.25
CA THR A 70 -3.33 16.01 -6.85
C THR A 70 -3.02 14.95 -5.81
N LEU A 71 -3.88 13.94 -5.69
CA LEU A 71 -3.68 12.80 -4.82
C LEU A 71 -3.25 11.60 -5.68
N VAL A 72 -2.12 10.99 -5.33
CA VAL A 72 -1.60 9.77 -5.97
C VAL A 72 -1.28 8.74 -4.90
N TRP A 73 -1.59 7.47 -5.15
CA TRP A 73 -1.25 6.38 -4.24
C TRP A 73 -0.67 5.19 -5.00
N THR A 74 0.58 4.87 -4.70
CA THR A 74 1.22 3.67 -5.25
C THR A 74 0.93 2.46 -4.36
N LEU A 75 0.32 1.45 -4.95
CA LEU A 75 0.02 0.17 -4.32
C LEU A 75 1.16 -0.81 -4.61
N HIS A 76 1.92 -1.16 -3.56
CA HIS A 76 3.06 -2.07 -3.67
C HIS A 76 2.69 -3.52 -3.32
N ASP A 77 1.54 -3.74 -2.69
CA ASP A 77 1.10 -5.02 -2.18
C ASP A 77 -0.43 -5.13 -2.11
N HIS A 78 -0.94 -6.25 -1.60
CA HIS A 78 -2.38 -6.53 -1.53
C HIS A 78 -3.10 -5.89 -0.34
N TRP A 79 -2.43 -5.10 0.50
CA TRP A 79 -3.07 -4.53 1.70
C TRP A 79 -4.34 -3.72 1.39
N SER A 80 -4.39 -3.05 0.25
CA SER A 80 -5.54 -2.25 -0.20
C SER A 80 -6.82 -3.08 -0.43
N VAL A 81 -6.68 -4.36 -0.73
CA VAL A 81 -7.80 -5.27 -1.07
C VAL A 81 -8.09 -6.27 0.03
N THR A 82 -7.15 -6.54 0.93
CA THR A 82 -7.27 -7.50 2.04
C THR A 82 -7.79 -6.85 3.32
N GLY A 83 -8.18 -7.66 4.30
CA GLY A 83 -8.49 -7.15 5.65
C GLY A 83 -7.25 -6.56 6.32
N ARG A 84 -6.11 -7.27 6.25
CA ARG A 84 -4.87 -6.88 6.94
C ARG A 84 -3.58 -7.24 6.20
N CYS A 85 -3.57 -8.34 5.43
CA CYS A 85 -2.34 -8.88 4.87
C CYS A 85 -1.75 -7.98 3.79
N ALA A 86 -0.42 -7.82 3.79
CA ALA A 86 0.32 -7.26 2.67
C ALA A 86 0.47 -8.30 1.54
N PHE A 87 0.62 -9.59 1.91
CA PHE A 87 0.70 -10.72 0.98
C PHE A 87 -0.42 -11.71 1.27
N THR A 88 -1.07 -12.19 0.24
CA THR A 88 -2.20 -13.12 0.37
C THR A 88 -1.78 -14.55 0.62
N ASP A 89 -0.57 -14.93 0.25
CA ASP A 89 -0.03 -16.30 0.38
C ASP A 89 -1.01 -17.36 -0.15
N GLY A 90 -1.50 -17.12 -1.37
CA GLY A 90 -2.51 -17.96 -2.02
C GLY A 90 -3.94 -17.86 -1.45
N CYS A 91 -4.16 -17.10 -0.37
CA CYS A 91 -5.49 -16.91 0.18
C CYS A 91 -6.34 -16.03 -0.73
N GLU A 92 -7.51 -16.51 -1.14
CA GLU A 92 -8.50 -15.78 -1.92
C GLU A 92 -9.66 -15.20 -1.08
N GLY A 93 -9.63 -15.37 0.23
CA GLY A 93 -10.66 -14.90 1.16
C GLY A 93 -10.97 -13.39 1.05
N TRP A 94 -10.01 -12.59 0.57
CA TRP A 94 -10.20 -11.17 0.32
C TRP A 94 -11.28 -10.89 -0.75
N LYS A 95 -11.48 -11.77 -1.72
CA LYS A 95 -12.53 -11.65 -2.75
C LYS A 95 -13.92 -11.65 -2.11
N THR A 96 -14.12 -12.49 -1.09
CA THR A 96 -15.40 -12.69 -0.40
C THR A 96 -15.51 -11.98 0.96
N GLY A 97 -14.52 -11.14 1.32
CA GLY A 97 -14.58 -10.30 2.51
C GLY A 97 -13.84 -10.83 3.73
N CYS A 98 -12.82 -11.69 3.56
CA CYS A 98 -11.93 -12.16 4.63
C CYS A 98 -12.67 -12.76 5.84
N GLN A 99 -13.61 -13.69 5.62
CA GLN A 99 -14.48 -14.23 6.68
C GLN A 99 -13.70 -14.84 7.86
N LYS A 100 -12.80 -15.79 7.58
CA LYS A 100 -11.90 -16.42 8.54
C LYS A 100 -10.49 -16.38 8.00
N CYS A 101 -9.60 -15.70 8.71
CA CYS A 101 -8.22 -15.52 8.25
C CYS A 101 -7.38 -16.77 8.51
N PRO A 102 -6.87 -17.46 7.48
CA PRO A 102 -6.02 -18.64 7.67
C PRO A 102 -4.57 -18.27 8.03
N THR A 103 -4.17 -17.01 7.88
CA THR A 103 -2.77 -16.54 7.89
C THR A 103 -2.52 -15.48 8.97
N LEU A 104 -3.07 -15.65 10.19
CA LEU A 104 -2.95 -14.64 11.27
C LEU A 104 -1.49 -14.34 11.65
N ASN A 105 -0.59 -15.27 11.44
CA ASN A 105 0.84 -15.12 11.72
C ASN A 105 1.63 -14.43 10.59
N ASN A 106 1.05 -14.32 9.38
CA ASN A 106 1.70 -13.63 8.27
C ASN A 106 1.72 -12.12 8.50
N TYR A 107 2.64 -11.43 7.82
CA TYR A 107 2.82 -10.00 7.98
C TYR A 107 1.62 -9.18 7.49
N PRO A 108 1.18 -8.21 8.28
CA PRO A 108 1.50 -7.93 9.67
C PRO A 108 0.80 -8.92 10.63
N PRO A 109 1.55 -9.58 11.55
CA PRO A 109 0.98 -10.59 12.42
C PRO A 109 0.02 -10.00 13.46
N VAL A 110 -1.07 -10.72 13.74
CA VAL A 110 -2.08 -10.34 14.74
C VAL A 110 -2.52 -11.53 15.57
N LYS A 111 -3.02 -11.29 16.80
CA LYS A 111 -3.54 -12.33 17.68
C LYS A 111 -5.05 -12.53 17.55
N ILE A 112 -5.77 -11.48 17.16
CA ILE A 112 -7.24 -11.49 17.07
C ILE A 112 -7.65 -11.32 15.62
N ASP A 113 -8.44 -12.25 15.08
CA ASP A 113 -8.99 -12.13 13.74
C ASP A 113 -10.12 -11.10 13.69
N ARG A 114 -9.84 -9.99 13.02
CA ARG A 114 -10.81 -8.95 12.68
C ARG A 114 -10.78 -8.63 11.19
N ALA A 115 -10.21 -9.54 10.38
CA ALA A 115 -9.98 -9.28 8.96
C ALA A 115 -11.28 -8.94 8.23
N HIS A 116 -12.40 -9.60 8.54
CA HIS A 116 -13.70 -9.32 7.96
C HIS A 116 -14.19 -7.89 8.25
N GLN A 117 -14.11 -7.45 9.51
CA GLN A 117 -14.52 -6.09 9.89
C GLN A 117 -13.64 -5.03 9.23
N LEU A 118 -12.33 -5.29 9.17
CA LEU A 118 -11.35 -4.37 8.60
C LEU A 118 -11.49 -4.23 7.09
N VAL A 119 -11.74 -5.32 6.36
CA VAL A 119 -11.88 -5.25 4.91
C VAL A 119 -13.11 -4.45 4.49
N ALA A 120 -14.23 -4.61 5.20
CA ALA A 120 -15.45 -3.84 4.91
C ALA A 120 -15.22 -2.33 5.09
N GLY A 121 -14.67 -1.93 6.25
CA GLY A 121 -14.33 -0.52 6.50
C GLY A 121 -13.28 0.03 5.54
N LYS A 122 -12.26 -0.74 5.23
CA LYS A 122 -11.21 -0.35 4.28
C LYS A 122 -11.76 -0.13 2.87
N ARG A 123 -12.61 -1.03 2.38
CA ARG A 123 -13.25 -0.89 1.07
C ARG A 123 -14.02 0.43 0.96
N GLN A 124 -14.72 0.83 2.00
CA GLN A 124 -15.41 2.10 2.03
C GLN A 124 -14.43 3.27 1.93
N LEU A 125 -13.36 3.27 2.74
CA LEU A 125 -12.37 4.34 2.74
C LEU A 125 -11.62 4.47 1.39
N PHE A 126 -11.34 3.36 0.70
CA PHE A 126 -10.76 3.42 -0.64
C PHE A 126 -11.73 3.98 -1.68
N ARG A 127 -13.04 3.72 -1.56
CA ARG A 127 -14.06 4.37 -2.41
C ARG A 127 -14.12 5.87 -2.15
N GLU A 128 -14.01 6.30 -0.89
CA GLU A 128 -13.93 7.71 -0.53
C GLU A 128 -12.68 8.37 -1.15
N MET A 129 -11.52 7.72 -1.09
CA MET A 129 -10.32 8.22 -1.77
C MET A 129 -10.51 8.33 -3.30
N LEU A 130 -11.15 7.35 -3.93
CA LEU A 130 -11.49 7.41 -5.37
C LEU A 130 -12.43 8.59 -5.66
N ALA A 131 -13.43 8.83 -4.80
CA ALA A 131 -14.36 9.97 -4.93
C ALA A 131 -13.66 11.32 -4.77
N LEU A 132 -12.60 11.40 -3.95
CA LEU A 132 -11.72 12.56 -3.84
C LEU A 132 -10.79 12.76 -5.05
N GLY A 133 -10.86 11.90 -6.06
CA GLY A 133 -10.02 11.96 -7.24
C GLY A 133 -8.59 11.41 -7.03
N CYS A 134 -8.38 10.56 -6.02
CA CYS A 134 -7.08 9.91 -5.83
C CYS A 134 -6.80 8.95 -7.00
N GLN A 135 -5.64 9.12 -7.61
CA GLN A 135 -5.15 8.27 -8.68
C GLN A 135 -4.37 7.10 -8.06
N PHE A 136 -4.85 5.88 -8.28
CA PHE A 136 -4.13 4.69 -7.84
C PHE A 136 -3.25 4.15 -8.96
N ILE A 137 -2.01 3.83 -8.62
CA ILE A 137 -1.03 3.22 -9.51
C ILE A 137 -0.38 2.01 -8.83
N SER A 138 0.13 1.07 -9.62
CA SER A 138 0.89 -0.07 -9.10
C SER A 138 2.03 -0.42 -10.05
N PRO A 139 3.21 -0.80 -9.56
CA PRO A 139 4.27 -1.38 -10.38
C PRO A 139 3.99 -2.84 -10.77
N SER A 140 2.95 -3.46 -10.22
CA SER A 140 2.60 -4.86 -10.42
C SER A 140 1.23 -5.00 -11.10
N GLN A 141 1.17 -5.71 -12.23
CA GLN A 141 -0.09 -6.09 -12.88
C GLN A 141 -1.01 -6.83 -11.89
N HIS A 142 -0.45 -7.79 -11.15
CA HIS A 142 -1.21 -8.62 -10.22
C HIS A 142 -1.90 -7.80 -9.12
N VAL A 143 -1.22 -6.80 -8.55
CA VAL A 143 -1.81 -5.89 -7.54
C VAL A 143 -2.85 -4.97 -8.17
N ALA A 144 -2.56 -4.44 -9.37
CA ALA A 144 -3.51 -3.60 -10.09
C ALA A 144 -4.80 -4.36 -10.44
N ASP A 145 -4.69 -5.61 -10.92
CA ASP A 145 -5.84 -6.45 -11.24
C ASP A 145 -6.68 -6.77 -10.00
N ALA A 146 -6.02 -7.08 -8.88
CA ALA A 146 -6.71 -7.30 -7.61
C ALA A 146 -7.49 -6.05 -7.17
N PHE A 147 -6.89 -4.87 -7.27
CA PHE A 147 -7.57 -3.60 -6.95
C PHE A 147 -8.73 -3.34 -7.90
N ASN A 148 -8.51 -3.45 -9.21
CA ASN A 148 -9.51 -3.20 -10.23
C ASN A 148 -10.70 -4.16 -10.13
N SER A 149 -10.50 -5.41 -9.69
CA SER A 149 -11.57 -6.38 -9.48
C SER A 149 -12.56 -5.95 -8.38
N LEU A 150 -12.12 -5.17 -7.39
CA LEU A 150 -12.95 -4.71 -6.27
C LEU A 150 -13.52 -3.30 -6.46
N TYR A 151 -12.80 -2.43 -7.15
CA TYR A 151 -13.14 -1.01 -7.24
C TYR A 151 -13.54 -0.56 -8.64
N GLY A 152 -13.46 -1.43 -9.62
CA GLY A 152 -13.84 -1.21 -11.01
C GLY A 152 -12.64 -1.13 -11.96
N PRO A 153 -12.86 -1.42 -13.24
CA PRO A 153 -11.79 -1.46 -14.25
C PRO A 153 -11.11 -0.08 -14.39
N GLY A 154 -9.80 -0.09 -14.58
CA GLY A 154 -8.98 1.11 -14.79
C GLY A 154 -8.83 2.04 -13.58
N ARG A 155 -9.29 1.63 -12.39
CA ARG A 155 -9.13 2.43 -11.16
C ARG A 155 -7.72 2.42 -10.62
N CYS A 156 -6.93 1.40 -10.92
CA CYS A 156 -5.49 1.35 -10.67
C CYS A 156 -4.78 1.14 -12.01
N ARG A 157 -3.87 2.05 -12.35
CA ARG A 157 -3.04 1.98 -13.55
C ARG A 157 -1.68 1.36 -13.24
N ILE A 158 -1.05 0.76 -14.25
CA ILE A 158 0.28 0.19 -14.10
C ILE A 158 1.29 1.26 -14.48
N ILE A 159 2.24 1.52 -13.56
CA ILE A 159 3.44 2.30 -13.79
C ILE A 159 4.58 1.53 -13.14
N ASN A 160 5.39 0.88 -13.93
CA ASN A 160 6.51 0.08 -13.45
C ASN A 160 7.53 0.94 -12.70
N ASN A 161 8.24 0.32 -11.76
CA ASN A 161 9.37 0.97 -11.12
C ASN A 161 10.43 1.30 -12.18
N GLY A 162 10.97 2.51 -12.11
CA GLY A 162 12.12 2.90 -12.90
C GLY A 162 13.42 2.30 -12.35
N ILE A 163 14.42 2.24 -13.21
CA ILE A 163 15.83 2.01 -12.84
C ILE A 163 16.61 3.31 -13.13
N ASP A 164 17.70 3.51 -12.42
CA ASP A 164 18.56 4.66 -12.69
C ASP A 164 19.37 4.46 -13.99
N MET A 165 19.76 5.56 -14.60
CA MET A 165 20.49 5.57 -15.90
C MET A 165 21.82 4.79 -15.83
N ALA A 166 22.50 4.80 -14.68
CA ALA A 166 23.76 4.07 -14.53
C ALA A 166 23.52 2.56 -14.54
N THR A 167 22.48 2.10 -13.85
CA THR A 167 22.07 0.69 -13.90
C THR A 167 21.64 0.26 -15.29
N GLU A 168 20.89 1.11 -16.01
CA GLU A 168 20.49 0.83 -17.39
C GLU A 168 21.69 0.68 -18.32
N ALA A 169 22.68 1.56 -18.20
CA ALA A 169 23.93 1.48 -18.98
C ALA A 169 24.70 0.18 -18.70
N ILE A 170 24.82 -0.21 -17.43
CA ILE A 170 25.46 -1.49 -17.04
C ILE A 170 24.70 -2.68 -17.65
N LEU A 171 23.37 -2.65 -17.63
CA LEU A 171 22.56 -3.74 -18.21
C LEU A 171 22.69 -3.82 -19.73
N ALA A 172 22.81 -2.67 -20.41
CA ALA A 172 22.99 -2.60 -21.85
C ALA A 172 24.35 -3.19 -22.30
N ASP A 173 25.40 -3.07 -21.46
CA ASP A 173 26.75 -3.58 -21.73
C ASP A 173 26.93 -5.06 -21.33
N LEU A 174 25.92 -5.68 -20.74
CA LEU A 174 26.01 -7.11 -20.39
C LEU A 174 26.10 -7.96 -21.66
N PRO A 175 27.02 -8.93 -21.68
CA PRO A 175 27.11 -9.86 -22.80
C PRO A 175 25.81 -10.66 -22.94
N PRO A 176 25.41 -11.02 -24.17
CA PRO A 176 24.22 -11.84 -24.36
C PRO A 176 24.31 -13.12 -23.55
N VAL A 177 23.18 -13.52 -22.97
CA VAL A 177 23.10 -14.76 -22.20
C VAL A 177 23.54 -15.91 -23.10
N ARG A 178 24.68 -16.54 -22.77
CA ARG A 178 25.13 -17.73 -23.47
C ARG A 178 24.25 -18.90 -23.05
N GLU A 179 23.80 -19.68 -24.04
CA GLU A 179 23.19 -20.98 -23.74
C GLU A 179 24.22 -21.83 -23.00
N THR A 180 23.95 -22.11 -21.73
CA THR A 180 24.80 -22.99 -20.94
C THR A 180 24.33 -24.42 -21.12
N GLN A 181 25.22 -25.28 -21.55
CA GLN A 181 25.00 -26.74 -21.47
C GLN A 181 24.97 -27.11 -19.98
N GLY A 182 23.81 -27.49 -19.46
CA GLY A 182 23.64 -27.88 -18.06
C GLY A 182 22.40 -27.33 -17.40
N LYS A 183 22.25 -27.61 -16.10
CA LYS A 183 21.12 -27.07 -15.32
C LYS A 183 21.24 -25.54 -15.21
N PRO A 184 20.15 -24.77 -15.41
CA PRO A 184 20.19 -23.32 -15.28
C PRO A 184 20.56 -22.93 -13.85
N LYS A 185 21.38 -21.89 -13.70
CA LYS A 185 21.66 -21.26 -12.41
C LYS A 185 20.63 -20.14 -12.20
N ILE A 186 19.86 -20.22 -11.13
CA ILE A 186 18.87 -19.22 -10.76
C ILE A 186 19.42 -18.42 -9.59
N ALA A 187 19.51 -17.10 -9.73
CA ALA A 187 19.79 -16.19 -8.63
C ALA A 187 18.46 -15.58 -8.13
N VAL A 188 18.26 -15.59 -6.82
CA VAL A 188 17.11 -14.97 -6.17
C VAL A 188 17.61 -13.89 -5.23
N VAL A 189 17.08 -12.69 -5.40
CA VAL A 189 17.31 -11.56 -4.48
C VAL A 189 16.00 -11.28 -3.76
N ALA A 190 15.98 -11.53 -2.45
CA ALA A 190 14.80 -11.30 -1.63
C ALA A 190 15.18 -10.82 -0.23
N HIS A 191 14.26 -10.10 0.39
CA HIS A 191 14.42 -9.65 1.78
C HIS A 191 14.46 -10.83 2.76
N ASP A 192 13.68 -11.86 2.49
CA ASP A 192 13.63 -13.09 3.30
C ASP A 192 13.44 -14.30 2.37
N LEU A 193 14.32 -15.29 2.49
CA LEU A 193 14.31 -16.52 1.69
C LEU A 193 13.70 -17.72 2.42
N ARG A 194 13.04 -17.50 3.56
CA ARG A 194 12.42 -18.57 4.38
C ARG A 194 11.00 -18.95 3.95
N TYR A 195 10.58 -18.55 2.75
CA TYR A 195 9.30 -18.94 2.14
C TYR A 195 9.50 -19.89 0.99
#